data_7a0de209ecd76fe2314d0505380d7eb5
#
_entry.id   7a0de209ecd76fe2314d0505380d7eb5
#
_cell.length_a   1.000
_cell.length_b   1.000
_cell.length_c   1.000
_cell.angle_alpha   90.00
_cell.angle_beta   90.00
_cell.angle_gamma   90.00
#
_symmetry.space_group_name_H-M   'P 1'
#
loop_
_entity.id
_entity.type
_entity.pdbx_description
1 polymer ?
#
loop_
_entity_poly.entity_id
_entity_poly.type
_entity_poly.pdbx_seq_one_letter_code
_entity_poly.pdbx_strand_id
1 'polypeptide(L)'
;MSVVSESWDWLTDPAQWEGPAGIPHRTLQHLEYTGLTLAIAAVIAIPLGLYIGHTGRFRGLAVASTGALRALPTLGVLTLVSLHSGIDLTAALVALVLLAIPSLLAGAYAGLESVDPATVDAARAVGMTHWQVLWRVEVPLALPLLIGGFRTATLQVIATATIAAFVPGPGGLGVYLLTGLAVGDFTRIVGGSVVVIVLALVVDLLFAAAQRLSTRRRVSTPERV
;
A
#
# COMPACT_ATOMS: atom_id res chain seq x y z
N MET A 1 -18.46 32.96 4.45
CA MET A 1 -18.18 31.79 5.33
C MET A 1 -16.79 31.27 4.98
N SER A 2 -16.08 30.62 5.88
CA SER A 2 -14.75 30.08 5.53
C SER A 2 -14.92 28.78 4.77
N VAL A 3 -13.99 28.46 3.85
CA VAL A 3 -13.99 27.17 3.11
C VAL A 3 -14.06 25.98 4.08
N VAL A 4 -13.50 26.12 5.28
CA VAL A 4 -13.53 25.07 6.31
C VAL A 4 -14.95 24.81 6.83
N SER A 5 -15.74 25.87 7.14
CA SER A 5 -17.13 25.72 7.60
C SER A 5 -18.01 25.12 6.51
N GLU A 6 -17.84 25.57 5.27
CA GLU A 6 -18.60 25.05 4.12
C GLU A 6 -18.24 23.58 3.83
N SER A 7 -16.96 23.19 3.98
CA SER A 7 -16.55 21.79 3.83
C SER A 7 -17.11 20.91 4.93
N TRP A 8 -17.29 21.44 6.15
CA TRP A 8 -17.93 20.71 7.23
C TRP A 8 -19.42 20.49 6.95
N ASP A 9 -20.11 21.53 6.49
CA ASP A 9 -21.53 21.47 6.09
C ASP A 9 -21.70 20.44 4.95
N TRP A 10 -20.80 20.44 3.95
CA TRP A 10 -20.78 19.46 2.87
C TRP A 10 -20.58 18.03 3.38
N LEU A 11 -19.66 17.80 4.31
CA LEU A 11 -19.40 16.46 4.89
C LEU A 11 -20.57 15.96 5.74
N THR A 12 -21.34 16.85 6.35
CA THR A 12 -22.46 16.49 7.22
C THR A 12 -23.80 16.45 6.47
N ASP A 13 -23.85 16.91 5.21
CA ASP A 13 -25.03 16.84 4.36
C ASP A 13 -25.38 15.37 4.03
N PRO A 14 -26.57 14.87 4.42
CA PRO A 14 -27.01 13.51 4.11
C PRO A 14 -26.94 13.15 2.63
N ALA A 15 -27.13 14.12 1.73
CA ALA A 15 -27.06 13.91 0.29
C ALA A 15 -25.69 13.42 -0.19
N GLN A 16 -24.62 13.71 0.54
CA GLN A 16 -23.26 13.23 0.22
C GLN A 16 -23.01 11.78 0.63
N TRP A 17 -23.91 11.19 1.41
CA TRP A 17 -23.77 9.82 1.92
C TRP A 17 -24.64 8.81 1.18
N GLU A 18 -25.45 9.23 0.22
CA GLU A 18 -26.40 8.40 -0.50
C GLU A 18 -26.04 8.24 -2.00
N GLY A 19 -26.49 7.10 -2.56
CA GLY A 19 -26.40 6.83 -3.99
C GLY A 19 -24.99 6.50 -4.52
N PRO A 20 -24.87 6.33 -5.85
CA PRO A 20 -23.61 5.92 -6.50
C PRO A 20 -22.51 6.98 -6.48
N ALA A 21 -22.86 8.25 -6.24
CA ALA A 21 -21.91 9.34 -6.09
C ALA A 21 -21.57 9.62 -4.62
N GLY A 22 -22.21 8.94 -3.68
CA GLY A 22 -22.04 9.15 -2.25
C GLY A 22 -20.67 8.68 -1.71
N ILE A 23 -20.27 9.27 -0.59
CA ILE A 23 -18.99 9.00 0.07
C ILE A 23 -18.78 7.50 0.33
N PRO A 24 -19.75 6.71 0.85
CA PRO A 24 -19.54 5.28 1.10
C PRO A 24 -19.24 4.49 -0.18
N HIS A 25 -19.99 4.73 -1.25
CA HIS A 25 -19.80 4.05 -2.52
C HIS A 25 -18.43 4.40 -3.14
N ARG A 26 -18.04 5.69 -3.12
CA ARG A 26 -16.73 6.15 -3.61
C ARG A 26 -15.59 5.63 -2.77
N THR A 27 -15.78 5.49 -1.46
CA THR A 27 -14.80 4.87 -0.56
C THR A 27 -14.61 3.39 -0.88
N LEU A 28 -15.69 2.65 -1.12
CA LEU A 28 -15.60 1.24 -1.53
C LEU A 28 -14.83 1.08 -2.84
N GLN A 29 -15.16 1.85 -3.87
CA GLN A 29 -14.42 1.86 -5.14
C GLN A 29 -12.94 2.16 -4.93
N HIS A 30 -12.62 3.13 -4.08
CA HIS A 30 -11.24 3.50 -3.77
C HIS A 30 -10.47 2.36 -3.10
N LEU A 31 -11.13 1.63 -2.19
CA LEU A 31 -10.57 0.44 -1.54
C LEU A 31 -10.42 -0.74 -2.49
N GLU A 32 -11.35 -0.93 -3.43
CA GLU A 32 -11.26 -1.97 -4.47
C GLU A 32 -10.02 -1.78 -5.34
N TYR A 33 -9.77 -0.55 -5.83
CA TYR A 33 -8.56 -0.25 -6.62
C TYR A 33 -7.29 -0.39 -5.79
N THR A 34 -7.33 0.07 -4.55
CA THR A 34 -6.21 -0.09 -3.60
C THR A 34 -5.91 -1.58 -3.38
N GLY A 35 -6.93 -2.37 -3.08
CA GLY A 35 -6.80 -3.81 -2.84
C GLY A 35 -6.28 -4.56 -4.07
N LEU A 36 -6.83 -4.27 -5.25
CA LEU A 36 -6.38 -4.88 -6.51
C LEU A 36 -4.93 -4.52 -6.83
N THR A 37 -4.56 -3.25 -6.67
CA THR A 37 -3.18 -2.77 -6.84
C THR A 37 -2.21 -3.52 -5.92
N LEU A 38 -2.55 -3.60 -4.63
CA LEU A 38 -1.71 -4.27 -3.64
C LEU A 38 -1.60 -5.77 -3.89
N ALA A 39 -2.69 -6.43 -4.31
CA ALA A 39 -2.68 -7.84 -4.66
C ALA A 39 -1.71 -8.12 -5.82
N ILE A 40 -1.81 -7.36 -6.91
CA ILE A 40 -0.93 -7.51 -8.08
C ILE A 40 0.53 -7.21 -7.69
N ALA A 41 0.77 -6.11 -6.99
CA ALA A 41 2.11 -5.73 -6.56
C ALA A 41 2.73 -6.76 -5.59
N ALA A 42 1.94 -7.34 -4.68
CA ALA A 42 2.39 -8.35 -3.72
C ALA A 42 2.77 -9.67 -4.40
N VAL A 43 2.01 -10.11 -5.40
CA VAL A 43 2.34 -11.33 -6.19
C VAL A 43 3.71 -11.20 -6.86
N ILE A 44 4.13 -9.99 -7.22
CA ILE A 44 5.44 -9.72 -7.83
C ILE A 44 6.51 -9.48 -6.76
N ALA A 45 6.25 -8.52 -5.85
CA ALA A 45 7.26 -8.00 -4.94
C ALA A 45 7.60 -8.94 -3.79
N ILE A 46 6.61 -9.66 -3.24
CA ILE A 46 6.85 -10.52 -2.08
C ILE A 46 7.73 -11.73 -2.43
N PRO A 47 7.45 -12.53 -3.49
CA PRO A 47 8.34 -13.64 -3.84
C PRO A 47 9.75 -13.18 -4.16
N LEU A 48 9.91 -12.07 -4.90
CA LEU A 48 11.21 -11.50 -5.21
C LEU A 48 11.94 -11.04 -3.94
N GLY A 49 11.27 -10.34 -3.04
CA GLY A 49 11.85 -9.88 -1.78
C GLY A 49 12.26 -11.03 -0.85
N LEU A 50 11.42 -12.06 -0.73
CA LEU A 50 11.76 -13.28 0.02
C LEU A 50 12.97 -14.00 -0.59
N TYR A 51 13.01 -14.12 -1.92
CA TYR A 51 14.16 -14.74 -2.60
C TYR A 51 15.45 -13.96 -2.34
N ILE A 52 15.42 -12.63 -2.47
CA ILE A 52 16.56 -11.75 -2.25
C ILE A 52 17.03 -11.84 -0.78
N GLY A 53 16.10 -11.71 0.18
CA GLY A 53 16.42 -11.77 1.61
C GLY A 53 16.96 -13.12 2.05
N HIS A 54 16.37 -14.24 1.57
CA HIS A 54 16.81 -15.59 1.92
C HIS A 54 18.18 -15.97 1.31
N THR A 55 18.45 -15.53 0.07
CA THR A 55 19.67 -15.92 -0.65
C THR A 55 20.81 -14.92 -0.53
N GLY A 56 20.51 -13.67 -0.13
CA GLY A 56 21.44 -12.53 -0.17
C GLY A 56 21.81 -12.06 -1.58
N ARG A 57 21.27 -12.74 -2.63
CA ARG A 57 21.58 -12.44 -4.03
C ARG A 57 20.79 -11.25 -4.54
N PHE A 58 21.37 -10.49 -5.47
CA PHE A 58 20.73 -9.35 -6.15
C PHE A 58 20.32 -8.17 -5.24
N ARG A 59 20.84 -8.09 -4.00
CA ARG A 59 20.55 -7.00 -3.07
C ARG A 59 20.81 -5.62 -3.67
N GLY A 60 21.98 -5.41 -4.29
CA GLY A 60 22.32 -4.15 -4.94
C GLY A 60 21.36 -3.76 -6.05
N LEU A 61 20.90 -4.74 -6.84
CA LEU A 61 19.91 -4.53 -7.89
C LEU A 61 18.53 -4.17 -7.30
N ALA A 62 18.13 -4.84 -6.22
CA ALA A 62 16.87 -4.54 -5.51
C ALA A 62 16.86 -3.10 -4.96
N VAL A 63 17.94 -2.68 -4.30
CA VAL A 63 18.07 -1.31 -3.78
C VAL A 63 18.04 -0.29 -4.92
N ALA A 64 18.79 -0.52 -5.99
CA ALA A 64 18.83 0.38 -7.15
C ALA A 64 17.47 0.47 -7.86
N SER A 65 16.80 -0.67 -8.09
CA SER A 65 15.49 -0.71 -8.76
C SER A 65 14.39 -0.06 -7.91
N THR A 66 14.38 -0.29 -6.59
CA THR A 66 13.41 0.38 -5.70
C THR A 66 13.61 1.88 -5.68
N GLY A 67 14.86 2.37 -5.70
CA GLY A 67 15.18 3.79 -5.83
C GLY A 67 14.67 4.38 -7.15
N ALA A 68 14.96 3.71 -8.27
CA ALA A 68 14.53 4.14 -9.60
C ALA A 68 13.00 4.19 -9.73
N LEU A 69 12.28 3.13 -9.27
CA LEU A 69 10.82 3.07 -9.31
C LEU A 69 10.15 4.19 -8.47
N ARG A 70 10.75 4.55 -7.33
CA ARG A 70 10.25 5.66 -6.48
C ARG A 70 10.45 7.04 -7.13
N ALA A 71 11.41 7.17 -8.03
CA ALA A 71 11.67 8.43 -8.75
C ALA A 71 10.70 8.64 -9.93
N LEU A 72 9.95 7.61 -10.34
CA LEU A 72 9.01 7.73 -11.46
C LEU A 72 7.80 8.61 -11.05
N PRO A 73 7.49 9.66 -11.85
CA PRO A 73 6.30 10.45 -11.62
C PRO A 73 5.04 9.63 -11.97
N THR A 74 4.21 9.34 -10.98
CA THR A 74 3.03 8.47 -11.15
C THR A 74 2.07 8.95 -12.24
N LEU A 75 1.83 10.27 -12.31
CA LEU A 75 1.05 10.87 -13.39
C LEU A 75 1.72 10.70 -14.76
N GLY A 76 3.05 10.79 -14.84
CA GLY A 76 3.79 10.54 -16.06
C GLY A 76 3.62 9.10 -16.55
N VAL A 77 3.74 8.13 -15.65
CA VAL A 77 3.49 6.70 -15.96
C VAL A 77 2.05 6.49 -16.41
N LEU A 78 1.07 7.04 -15.68
CA LEU A 78 -0.35 6.98 -16.07
C LEU A 78 -0.55 7.50 -17.49
N THR A 79 0.00 8.66 -17.81
CA THR A 79 -0.13 9.28 -19.14
C THR A 79 0.52 8.41 -20.21
N LEU A 80 1.76 7.93 -20.01
CA LEU A 80 2.46 7.09 -20.98
C LEU A 80 1.72 5.78 -21.26
N VAL A 81 1.21 5.13 -20.22
CA VAL A 81 0.43 3.89 -20.37
C VAL A 81 -0.88 4.18 -21.09
N SER A 82 -1.57 5.28 -20.74
CA SER A 82 -2.82 5.68 -21.40
C SER A 82 -2.65 6.00 -22.89
N LEU A 83 -1.49 6.52 -23.29
CA LEU A 83 -1.20 6.76 -24.71
C LEU A 83 -1.06 5.46 -25.52
N HIS A 84 -0.68 4.36 -24.85
CA HIS A 84 -0.47 3.07 -25.52
C HIS A 84 -1.69 2.16 -25.44
N SER A 85 -2.33 2.04 -24.27
CA SER A 85 -3.44 1.12 -24.02
C SER A 85 -4.82 1.77 -24.03
N GLY A 86 -4.89 3.10 -24.16
CA GLY A 86 -6.11 3.85 -23.98
C GLY A 86 -6.28 4.39 -22.56
N ILE A 87 -7.24 5.29 -22.40
CA ILE A 87 -7.56 5.92 -21.11
C ILE A 87 -8.53 5.00 -20.38
N ASP A 88 -8.02 4.03 -19.63
CA ASP A 88 -8.79 3.05 -18.89
C ASP A 88 -8.19 2.77 -17.47
N LEU A 89 -8.87 1.92 -16.71
CA LEU A 89 -8.42 1.49 -15.38
C LEU A 89 -7.04 0.80 -15.41
N THR A 90 -6.68 0.15 -16.51
CA THR A 90 -5.40 -0.56 -16.67
C THR A 90 -4.23 0.40 -16.51
N ALA A 91 -4.31 1.58 -17.12
CA ALA A 91 -3.28 2.60 -17.02
C ALA A 91 -3.08 3.07 -15.57
N ALA A 92 -4.18 3.31 -14.85
CA ALA A 92 -4.13 3.68 -13.43
C ALA A 92 -3.53 2.55 -12.57
N LEU A 93 -3.95 1.30 -12.78
CA LEU A 93 -3.44 0.15 -12.04
C LEU A 93 -1.94 -0.06 -12.27
N VAL A 94 -1.46 0.02 -13.52
CA VAL A 94 -0.02 -0.11 -13.81
C VAL A 94 0.78 0.94 -13.06
N ALA A 95 0.35 2.20 -13.09
CA ALA A 95 1.05 3.29 -12.39
C ALA A 95 1.08 3.07 -10.86
N LEU A 96 -0.04 2.63 -10.27
CA LEU A 96 -0.14 2.38 -8.84
C LEU A 96 0.62 1.11 -8.42
N VAL A 97 0.63 0.05 -9.24
CA VAL A 97 1.41 -1.17 -8.99
C VAL A 97 2.90 -0.87 -8.98
N LEU A 98 3.41 -0.11 -9.95
CA LEU A 98 4.81 0.32 -9.97
C LEU A 98 5.19 1.14 -8.74
N LEU A 99 4.27 1.95 -8.21
CA LEU A 99 4.44 2.71 -6.97
C LEU A 99 4.50 1.81 -5.73
N ALA A 100 3.69 0.72 -5.68
CA ALA A 100 3.57 -0.16 -4.53
C ALA A 100 4.74 -1.15 -4.41
N ILE A 101 5.27 -1.64 -5.53
CA ILE A 101 6.34 -2.66 -5.59
C ILE A 101 7.54 -2.31 -4.70
N PRO A 102 8.13 -1.09 -4.72
CA PRO A 102 9.29 -0.76 -3.92
C PRO A 102 9.09 -0.97 -2.42
N SER A 103 7.95 -0.58 -1.89
CA SER A 103 7.66 -0.67 -0.46
C SER A 103 7.44 -2.12 -0.02
N LEU A 104 6.73 -2.92 -0.82
CA LEU A 104 6.51 -4.34 -0.56
C LEU A 104 7.81 -5.14 -0.69
N LEU A 105 8.59 -4.90 -1.72
CA LEU A 105 9.88 -5.54 -1.95
C LEU A 105 10.85 -5.26 -0.80
N ALA A 106 10.97 -3.98 -0.41
CA ALA A 106 11.84 -3.56 0.69
C ALA A 106 11.41 -4.20 2.02
N GLY A 107 10.11 -4.23 2.33
CA GLY A 107 9.59 -4.89 3.53
C GLY A 107 9.89 -6.38 3.57
N ALA A 108 9.84 -7.06 2.42
CA ALA A 108 10.09 -8.48 2.32
C ALA A 108 11.58 -8.81 2.49
N TYR A 109 12.47 -8.20 1.69
CA TYR A 109 13.90 -8.54 1.79
C TYR A 109 14.53 -8.05 3.09
N ALA A 110 14.22 -6.82 3.53
CA ALA A 110 14.76 -6.30 4.79
C ALA A 110 14.21 -7.06 6.00
N GLY A 111 12.97 -7.55 5.90
CA GLY A 111 12.38 -8.42 6.92
C GLY A 111 13.19 -9.70 7.14
N LEU A 112 13.55 -10.40 6.07
CA LEU A 112 14.36 -11.60 6.16
C LEU A 112 15.81 -11.31 6.59
N GLU A 113 16.42 -10.24 6.07
CA GLU A 113 17.77 -9.82 6.46
C GLU A 113 17.87 -9.40 7.94
N SER A 114 16.77 -9.03 8.57
CA SER A 114 16.73 -8.67 10.00
C SER A 114 16.72 -9.89 10.93
N VAL A 115 16.56 -11.10 10.42
CA VAL A 115 16.58 -12.31 11.21
C VAL A 115 18.02 -12.62 11.64
N ASP A 116 18.21 -12.90 12.95
CA ASP A 116 19.53 -13.23 13.48
C ASP A 116 20.12 -14.44 12.75
N PRO A 117 21.33 -14.30 12.14
CA PRO A 117 22.02 -15.39 11.47
C PRO A 117 22.22 -16.61 12.37
N ALA A 118 22.48 -16.44 13.68
CA ALA A 118 22.63 -17.53 14.63
C ALA A 118 21.36 -18.40 14.73
N THR A 119 20.18 -17.78 14.66
CA THR A 119 18.89 -18.49 14.63
C THR A 119 18.73 -19.31 13.34
N VAL A 120 19.13 -18.75 12.20
CA VAL A 120 19.10 -19.45 10.90
C VAL A 120 20.07 -20.62 10.89
N ASP A 121 21.28 -20.44 11.41
CA ASP A 121 22.31 -21.48 11.47
C ASP A 121 21.91 -22.61 12.44
N ALA A 122 21.32 -22.30 13.59
CA ALA A 122 20.77 -23.30 14.50
C ALA A 122 19.66 -24.14 13.83
N ALA A 123 18.77 -23.53 13.07
CA ALA A 123 17.73 -24.25 12.33
C ALA A 123 18.34 -25.21 11.28
N ARG A 124 19.39 -24.79 10.59
CA ARG A 124 20.13 -25.65 9.65
C ARG A 124 20.86 -26.79 10.36
N ALA A 125 21.48 -26.54 11.53
CA ALA A 125 22.19 -27.54 12.31
C ALA A 125 21.29 -28.67 12.79
N VAL A 126 19.99 -28.41 13.05
CA VAL A 126 19.01 -29.45 13.38
C VAL A 126 18.40 -30.13 12.15
N GLY A 127 18.97 -29.89 10.95
CA GLY A 127 18.59 -30.58 9.71
C GLY A 127 17.42 -29.98 8.93
N MET A 128 17.02 -28.73 9.20
CA MET A 128 15.99 -28.07 8.39
C MET A 128 16.48 -27.79 6.97
N THR A 129 15.65 -28.10 5.98
CA THR A 129 15.90 -27.72 4.58
C THR A 129 15.76 -26.22 4.38
N HIS A 130 16.35 -25.66 3.31
CA HIS A 130 16.21 -24.23 2.97
C HIS A 130 14.76 -23.75 2.96
N TRP A 131 13.84 -24.56 2.42
CA TRP A 131 12.41 -24.27 2.36
C TRP A 131 11.75 -24.25 3.75
N GLN A 132 12.18 -25.16 4.62
CA GLN A 132 11.72 -25.19 6.02
C GLN A 132 12.25 -24.01 6.80
N VAL A 133 13.53 -23.64 6.62
CA VAL A 133 14.11 -22.43 7.24
C VAL A 133 13.35 -21.19 6.80
N LEU A 134 13.13 -20.99 5.50
CA LEU A 134 12.41 -19.86 4.98
C LEU A 134 11.01 -19.73 5.63
N TRP A 135 10.18 -20.77 5.52
CA TRP A 135 8.77 -20.66 5.92
C TRP A 135 8.51 -20.85 7.41
N ARG A 136 9.35 -21.56 8.15
CA ARG A 136 9.15 -21.85 9.57
C ARG A 136 9.97 -20.95 10.50
N VAL A 137 11.03 -20.32 9.99
CA VAL A 137 11.93 -19.48 10.79
C VAL A 137 11.95 -18.06 10.28
N GLU A 138 12.44 -17.83 9.06
CA GLU A 138 12.70 -16.50 8.54
C GLU A 138 11.39 -15.69 8.33
N VAL A 139 10.43 -16.23 7.57
CA VAL A 139 9.15 -15.52 7.30
C VAL A 139 8.38 -15.18 8.57
N PRO A 140 8.18 -16.09 9.53
CA PRO A 140 7.55 -15.73 10.81
C PRO A 140 8.32 -14.66 11.57
N LEU A 141 9.65 -14.70 11.57
CA LEU A 141 10.49 -13.70 12.21
C LEU A 141 10.51 -12.36 11.47
N ALA A 142 10.39 -12.34 10.18
CA ALA A 142 10.30 -11.16 9.34
C ALA A 142 8.91 -10.47 9.35
N LEU A 143 7.88 -11.14 9.87
CA LEU A 143 6.49 -10.71 9.74
C LEU A 143 6.21 -9.25 10.14
N PRO A 144 6.79 -8.68 11.22
CA PRO A 144 6.57 -7.27 11.55
C PRO A 144 7.06 -6.31 10.48
N LEU A 145 8.19 -6.59 9.83
CA LEU A 145 8.73 -5.77 8.73
C LEU A 145 7.96 -5.99 7.42
N LEU A 146 7.51 -7.22 7.15
CA LEU A 146 6.58 -7.51 6.05
C LEU A 146 5.30 -6.70 6.19
N ILE A 147 4.67 -6.71 7.37
CA ILE A 147 3.47 -5.90 7.65
C ILE A 147 3.79 -4.41 7.51
N GLY A 148 4.95 -3.95 7.95
CA GLY A 148 5.42 -2.58 7.76
C GLY A 148 5.54 -2.17 6.29
N GLY A 149 6.06 -3.06 5.44
CA GLY A 149 6.12 -2.89 3.99
C GLY A 149 4.73 -2.77 3.36
N PHE A 150 3.80 -3.65 3.74
CA PHE A 150 2.40 -3.58 3.33
C PHE A 150 1.73 -2.27 3.79
N ARG A 151 1.91 -1.88 5.06
CA ARG A 151 1.40 -0.63 5.60
C ARG A 151 1.85 0.57 4.77
N THR A 152 3.15 0.68 4.50
CA THR A 152 3.71 1.77 3.71
C THR A 152 3.16 1.77 2.29
N ALA A 153 3.13 0.62 1.61
CA ALA A 153 2.57 0.49 0.27
C ALA A 153 1.09 0.87 0.24
N THR A 154 0.30 0.41 1.21
CA THR A 154 -1.14 0.70 1.27
C THR A 154 -1.42 2.19 1.43
N LEU A 155 -0.73 2.86 2.34
CA LEU A 155 -0.90 4.30 2.56
C LEU A 155 -0.48 5.12 1.34
N GLN A 156 0.61 4.72 0.68
CA GLN A 156 1.07 5.31 -0.57
C GLN A 156 0.01 5.16 -1.68
N VAL A 157 -0.55 3.94 -1.83
CA VAL A 157 -1.57 3.66 -2.84
C VAL A 157 -2.85 4.43 -2.53
N ILE A 158 -3.37 4.42 -1.28
CA ILE A 158 -4.57 5.20 -0.90
C ILE A 158 -4.39 6.68 -1.27
N ALA A 159 -3.29 7.29 -0.88
CA ALA A 159 -3.06 8.70 -1.19
C ALA A 159 -2.98 8.97 -2.70
N THR A 160 -2.34 8.06 -3.46
CA THR A 160 -2.08 8.27 -4.89
C THR A 160 -3.22 7.76 -5.78
N ALA A 161 -4.06 6.82 -5.31
CA ALA A 161 -5.21 6.31 -6.07
C ALA A 161 -6.26 7.40 -6.39
N THR A 162 -6.18 8.57 -5.76
CA THR A 162 -6.95 9.76 -6.17
C THR A 162 -6.71 10.14 -7.62
N ILE A 163 -5.51 9.83 -8.17
CA ILE A 163 -5.20 10.04 -9.60
C ILE A 163 -5.97 9.10 -10.53
N ALA A 164 -6.49 7.98 -10.05
CA ALA A 164 -7.31 7.09 -10.89
C ALA A 164 -8.57 7.79 -11.41
N ALA A 165 -9.02 8.85 -10.73
CA ALA A 165 -10.15 9.66 -11.19
C ALA A 165 -9.85 10.48 -12.46
N PHE A 166 -8.58 10.63 -12.89
CA PHE A 166 -8.23 11.20 -14.21
C PHE A 166 -8.66 10.28 -15.37
N VAL A 167 -8.95 9.02 -15.05
CA VAL A 167 -9.41 8.03 -16.01
C VAL A 167 -10.93 7.95 -15.95
N PRO A 168 -11.65 8.06 -17.10
CA PRO A 168 -13.11 7.92 -17.14
C PRO A 168 -13.55 6.53 -16.63
N GLY A 169 -14.56 6.48 -15.78
CA GLY A 169 -15.23 5.26 -15.33
C GLY A 169 -14.89 4.78 -13.93
N PRO A 170 -13.60 4.67 -13.52
CA PRO A 170 -13.30 4.03 -12.24
C PRO A 170 -13.94 4.72 -11.01
N GLY A 171 -13.96 6.04 -10.94
CA GLY A 171 -14.49 6.74 -9.77
C GLY A 171 -13.52 6.80 -8.61
N GLY A 172 -13.95 6.35 -7.42
CA GLY A 172 -13.19 6.49 -6.17
C GLY A 172 -13.24 7.90 -5.59
N LEU A 173 -12.54 8.13 -4.48
CA LEU A 173 -12.55 9.40 -3.74
C LEU A 173 -11.91 10.56 -4.51
N GLY A 174 -10.99 10.26 -5.45
CA GLY A 174 -10.36 11.26 -6.29
C GLY A 174 -11.34 12.08 -7.16
N VAL A 175 -12.54 11.56 -7.42
CA VAL A 175 -13.57 12.26 -8.20
C VAL A 175 -13.97 13.58 -7.53
N TYR A 176 -14.05 13.63 -6.20
CA TYR A 176 -14.37 14.87 -5.49
C TYR A 176 -13.29 15.94 -5.70
N LEU A 177 -12.02 15.54 -5.67
CA LEU A 177 -10.89 16.45 -5.88
C LEU A 177 -10.88 16.98 -7.32
N LEU A 178 -10.98 16.08 -8.31
CA LEU A 178 -10.89 16.46 -9.71
C LEU A 178 -12.10 17.26 -10.20
N THR A 179 -13.31 16.84 -9.83
CA THR A 179 -14.51 17.61 -10.20
C THR A 179 -14.53 18.97 -9.51
N GLY A 180 -14.14 19.03 -8.22
CA GLY A 180 -13.99 20.28 -7.51
C GLY A 180 -12.97 21.22 -8.16
N LEU A 181 -11.81 20.66 -8.57
CA LEU A 181 -10.79 21.45 -9.25
C LEU A 181 -11.27 21.99 -10.61
N ALA A 182 -12.00 21.19 -11.37
CA ALA A 182 -12.51 21.57 -12.70
C ALA A 182 -13.51 22.74 -12.65
N VAL A 183 -14.28 22.88 -11.56
CA VAL A 183 -15.28 23.93 -11.40
C VAL A 183 -14.91 24.99 -10.35
N GLY A 184 -13.74 24.89 -9.73
CA GLY A 184 -13.29 25.81 -8.69
C GLY A 184 -14.02 25.65 -7.34
N ASP A 185 -14.62 24.48 -7.07
CA ASP A 185 -15.32 24.15 -5.83
C ASP A 185 -14.35 23.67 -4.75
N PHE A 186 -13.78 24.62 -4.00
CA PHE A 186 -12.83 24.33 -2.92
C PHE A 186 -13.48 23.56 -1.76
N THR A 187 -14.76 23.72 -1.52
CA THR A 187 -15.51 22.99 -0.50
C THR A 187 -15.47 21.48 -0.76
N ARG A 188 -15.74 21.08 -2.00
CA ARG A 188 -15.68 19.67 -2.43
C ARG A 188 -14.27 19.11 -2.42
N ILE A 189 -13.26 19.92 -2.81
CA ILE A 189 -11.85 19.50 -2.78
C ILE A 189 -11.43 19.20 -1.34
N VAL A 190 -11.70 20.12 -0.41
CA VAL A 190 -11.32 19.97 1.00
C VAL A 190 -12.10 18.83 1.64
N GLY A 191 -13.42 18.76 1.45
CA GLY A 191 -14.26 17.68 1.96
C GLY A 191 -13.79 16.30 1.48
N GLY A 192 -13.58 16.14 0.18
CA GLY A 192 -13.05 14.90 -0.41
C GLY A 192 -11.65 14.54 0.13
N SER A 193 -10.78 15.53 0.30
CA SER A 193 -9.43 15.31 0.88
C SER A 193 -9.51 14.82 2.33
N VAL A 194 -10.42 15.39 3.14
CA VAL A 194 -10.66 14.94 4.52
C VAL A 194 -11.09 13.47 4.54
N VAL A 195 -11.99 13.05 3.64
CA VAL A 195 -12.41 11.64 3.55
C VAL A 195 -11.22 10.73 3.23
N VAL A 196 -10.36 11.11 2.29
CA VAL A 196 -9.14 10.33 1.95
C VAL A 196 -8.19 10.25 3.15
N ILE A 197 -7.98 11.35 3.87
CA ILE A 197 -7.13 11.39 5.06
C ILE A 197 -7.70 10.48 6.16
N VAL A 198 -9.00 10.57 6.44
CA VAL A 198 -9.64 9.72 7.44
C VAL A 198 -9.52 8.25 7.06
N LEU A 199 -9.76 7.90 5.79
CA LEU A 199 -9.57 6.54 5.29
C LEU A 199 -8.13 6.06 5.50
N ALA A 200 -7.14 6.86 5.13
CA ALA A 200 -5.73 6.52 5.32
C ALA A 200 -5.39 6.31 6.80
N LEU A 201 -5.87 7.17 7.70
CA LEU A 201 -5.65 7.06 9.15
C LEU A 201 -6.30 5.79 9.73
N VAL A 202 -7.52 5.46 9.32
CA VAL A 202 -8.20 4.22 9.77
C VAL A 202 -7.41 3.00 9.34
N VAL A 203 -7.00 2.94 8.08
CA VAL A 203 -6.20 1.82 7.54
C VAL A 203 -4.83 1.76 8.23
N ASP A 204 -4.18 2.90 8.48
CA ASP A 204 -2.92 2.99 9.21
C ASP A 204 -3.03 2.39 10.62
N LEU A 205 -4.07 2.74 11.35
CA LEU A 205 -4.34 2.22 12.70
C LEU A 205 -4.58 0.70 12.68
N LEU A 206 -5.27 0.18 11.67
CA LEU A 206 -5.48 -1.27 11.51
C LEU A 206 -4.15 -2.01 11.28
N PHE A 207 -3.28 -1.49 10.40
CA PHE A 207 -1.94 -2.06 10.21
C PHE A 207 -1.06 -1.93 11.46
N ALA A 208 -1.12 -0.80 12.17
CA ALA A 208 -0.39 -0.61 13.41
C ALA A 208 -0.83 -1.62 14.49
N ALA A 209 -2.13 -1.90 14.59
CA ALA A 209 -2.66 -2.92 15.49
C ALA A 209 -2.19 -4.32 15.09
N ALA A 210 -2.26 -4.68 13.79
CA ALA A 210 -1.78 -5.96 13.27
C ALA A 210 -0.27 -6.15 13.54
N GLN A 211 0.54 -5.11 13.35
CA GLN A 211 1.97 -5.14 13.60
C GLN A 211 2.28 -5.34 15.09
N ARG A 212 1.57 -4.64 15.99
CA ARG A 212 1.71 -4.82 17.45
C ARG A 212 1.35 -6.24 17.88
N LEU A 213 0.28 -6.81 17.34
CA LEU A 213 -0.13 -8.19 17.64
C LEU A 213 0.90 -9.21 17.17
N SER A 214 1.51 -9.00 15.98
CA SER A 214 2.57 -9.88 15.47
C SER A 214 3.83 -9.87 16.35
N THR A 215 4.16 -8.71 16.94
CA THR A 215 5.31 -8.56 17.83
C THR A 215 5.04 -9.16 19.23
N ARG A 216 3.85 -8.97 19.80
CA ARG A 216 3.50 -9.49 21.13
C ARG A 216 3.53 -11.01 21.23
N ARG A 217 3.13 -11.72 20.20
CA ARG A 217 3.16 -13.20 20.17
C ARG A 217 4.57 -13.80 20.29
N ARG A 218 5.63 -13.00 20.13
CA ARG A 218 7.03 -13.42 20.23
C ARG A 218 7.60 -13.30 21.64
N VAL A 219 7.12 -12.34 22.45
CA VAL A 219 7.64 -12.07 23.79
C VAL A 219 7.04 -13.01 24.85
N SER A 220 5.97 -13.75 24.52
CA SER A 220 5.25 -14.60 25.46
C SER A 220 5.79 -16.01 25.63
N THR A 221 7.03 -16.33 25.20
CA THR A 221 7.70 -17.56 25.60
C THR A 221 8.48 -17.26 26.88
N PRO A 222 8.04 -17.71 28.08
CA PRO A 222 8.82 -17.52 29.29
C PRO A 222 10.12 -18.31 29.15
N GLU A 223 11.25 -17.68 29.42
CA GLU A 223 12.47 -18.39 29.79
C GLU A 223 12.09 -19.32 30.97
N ARG A 224 11.89 -20.58 30.69
CA ARG A 224 11.95 -21.61 31.72
C ARG A 224 13.42 -21.90 31.96
N VAL A 225 13.94 -21.29 33.00
CA VAL A 225 15.17 -21.71 33.70
C VAL A 225 15.03 -23.12 34.20
#